data_77e7645e26cd5196fc045dee3340cadf
#
_entry.id   77e7645e26cd5196fc045dee3340cadf
#
_cell.length_a   1.000
_cell.length_b   1.000
_cell.length_c   1.000
_cell.angle_alpha   90.00
_cell.angle_beta   90.00
_cell.angle_gamma   90.00
#
_symmetry.space_group_name_H-M   'P 1'
#
loop_
_entity.id
_entity.type
_entity.pdbx_description
1 polymer ?
#
loop_
_entity_poly.entity_id
_entity_poly.type
_entity_poly.pdbx_seq_one_letter_code
_entity_poly.pdbx_strand_id
1 'polypeptide(L)'
;MPSNSSATNRVVVQLPSSNKPAVVSKIWVFIGGLLSVYFVSDRTGKILWLIFVILRNFVSKIITNFIPNTFMAKDLSTREENYSKWYNDIVQQAGLAENSAVRGCMVIKPYGYAIWEKMQAALDKMFKDTGHSNAYFPIFIPKSFFSKEASHVEGFAKECAVVTHYRLKNNPDGSGVVVDPDAKLEEELIIRPTSETIIWDTYRGWVQSYRDLPILINQWANVVRWEMRPRMFLRTAEFLWQEGHTAHATEKEAIEEAGRMLEVYADFAQNFMAIPVLKGAKSANERFAGALETFCIEALMQDGKALQAGTSHFLGQNFAKAFDVKFTSAEGKLDYVWATSWGVSTRLIGALIMAHSDDKGLVLPPKLAPIQVVIVPIYNNLEQQQLVIQKAKAIKEMLVAHNISVKLDDSDNYKPGWKFNEYELKGVPLRIAIGPRDVENGTLEIARRDTMAKETFSEDGLVENINRLLIEIQENLYRKALNFRESNTTQADTWDEFVDILDNKGGFVLAHWDATPETEEKIKELTKATIRCIPLENKKVDGVCIFSGKPSSQRVVFARAY
;
A
#
# COMPACT_ATOMS: atom_id res chain seq x y z
N MET A 1 7.76 43.25 -23.66
CA MET A 1 6.44 43.90 -23.57
C MET A 1 5.59 43.36 -24.69
N PRO A 2 4.49 42.68 -24.38
CA PRO A 2 3.18 43.12 -24.84
C PRO A 2 2.15 43.09 -23.71
N SER A 3 1.13 43.90 -23.91
CA SER A 3 0.07 44.38 -23.03
C SER A 3 -0.93 43.34 -22.53
N ASN A 4 -1.21 43.37 -21.24
CA ASN A 4 -2.36 42.73 -20.62
C ASN A 4 -3.67 43.44 -21.02
N SER A 5 -4.59 42.74 -21.67
CA SER A 5 -5.96 43.17 -21.82
C SER A 5 -6.83 42.43 -20.76
N SER A 6 -7.24 43.17 -19.74
CA SER A 6 -8.24 42.72 -18.74
C SER A 6 -9.64 42.76 -19.37
N ALA A 7 -10.26 41.60 -19.50
CA ALA A 7 -11.67 41.49 -19.86
C ALA A 7 -12.56 41.82 -18.66
N THR A 8 -13.24 42.96 -18.70
CA THR A 8 -14.30 43.36 -17.76
C THR A 8 -15.62 42.83 -18.25
N ASN A 9 -16.15 41.78 -17.58
CA ASN A 9 -17.51 41.34 -17.80
C ASN A 9 -18.49 42.36 -17.15
N ARG A 10 -19.19 43.13 -17.96
CA ARG A 10 -20.30 43.99 -17.55
C ARG A 10 -21.59 43.17 -17.58
N VAL A 11 -22.17 42.93 -16.43
CA VAL A 11 -23.57 42.46 -16.32
C VAL A 11 -24.47 43.72 -16.33
N VAL A 12 -25.27 43.90 -17.37
CA VAL A 12 -26.25 44.99 -17.47
C VAL A 12 -27.60 44.42 -16.96
N VAL A 13 -28.06 44.91 -15.82
CA VAL A 13 -29.40 44.61 -15.31
C VAL A 13 -30.32 45.75 -15.74
N GLN A 14 -31.31 45.50 -16.59
CA GLN A 14 -32.31 46.44 -17.02
C GLN A 14 -33.40 46.52 -15.92
N LEU A 15 -33.54 47.73 -15.32
CA LEU A 15 -34.58 47.99 -14.33
C LEU A 15 -35.82 48.60 -15.05
N PRO A 16 -37.05 48.27 -14.58
CA PRO A 16 -38.26 48.85 -15.12
C PRO A 16 -38.35 50.35 -14.76
N SER A 17 -38.85 51.16 -15.70
CA SER A 17 -38.99 52.59 -15.60
C SER A 17 -39.94 53.05 -14.50
N SER A 18 -39.43 53.70 -13.45
CA SER A 18 -40.23 54.60 -12.59
C SER A 18 -39.43 55.87 -12.28
N ASN A 19 -39.96 57.02 -12.64
CA ASN A 19 -39.40 58.36 -12.45
C ASN A 19 -39.39 58.75 -10.95
N LYS A 20 -38.29 58.49 -10.23
CA LYS A 20 -37.92 59.14 -8.95
C LYS A 20 -36.40 59.05 -8.74
N PRO A 21 -35.73 60.08 -8.20
CA PRO A 21 -34.26 60.06 -8.02
C PRO A 21 -33.86 59.11 -6.87
N ALA A 22 -32.99 58.17 -7.15
CA ALA A 22 -32.38 57.28 -6.19
C ALA A 22 -31.03 57.84 -5.72
N VAL A 23 -30.74 57.69 -4.41
CA VAL A 23 -29.42 58.05 -3.84
C VAL A 23 -28.49 56.85 -3.97
N VAL A 24 -27.40 57.02 -4.71
CA VAL A 24 -26.38 55.98 -4.88
C VAL A 24 -25.21 56.28 -3.93
N SER A 25 -24.95 55.41 -2.97
CA SER A 25 -23.80 55.48 -2.08
C SER A 25 -22.78 54.38 -2.45
N LYS A 26 -21.51 54.78 -2.58
CA LYS A 26 -20.39 53.87 -2.85
C LYS A 26 -19.78 53.44 -1.52
N ILE A 27 -19.74 52.12 -1.24
CA ILE A 27 -18.99 51.54 -0.11
C ILE A 27 -17.93 50.56 -0.70
N TRP A 28 -16.70 50.78 -0.31
CA TRP A 28 -15.60 49.89 -0.69
C TRP A 28 -15.43 48.81 0.38
N VAL A 29 -15.52 47.53 -0.02
CA VAL A 29 -15.17 46.40 0.84
C VAL A 29 -13.97 45.70 0.25
N PHE A 30 -12.88 45.65 1.01
CA PHE A 30 -11.65 44.92 0.63
C PHE A 30 -11.74 43.48 1.14
N ILE A 31 -11.88 42.52 0.24
CA ILE A 31 -11.67 41.09 0.53
C ILE A 31 -10.86 40.54 -0.64
N GLY A 32 -9.54 40.38 -0.47
CA GLY A 32 -8.68 39.59 -1.33
C GLY A 32 -8.69 39.87 -2.83
N GLY A 33 -9.00 41.11 -3.24
CA GLY A 33 -9.15 41.57 -4.62
C GLY A 33 -10.26 42.59 -4.71
N LEU A 34 -10.08 43.63 -5.53
CA LEU A 34 -11.01 44.76 -5.65
C LEU A 34 -12.41 44.30 -6.13
N LEU A 35 -13.38 44.25 -5.24
CA LEU A 35 -14.81 44.09 -5.55
C LEU A 35 -15.51 45.40 -5.26
N SER A 36 -16.07 46.08 -6.26
CA SER A 36 -16.89 47.29 -6.08
C SER A 36 -18.34 46.88 -6.05
N VAL A 37 -19.03 47.10 -4.93
CA VAL A 37 -20.45 46.83 -4.76
C VAL A 37 -21.22 48.15 -4.71
N TYR A 38 -22.24 48.31 -5.57
CA TYR A 38 -23.08 49.47 -5.62
C TYR A 38 -24.43 49.16 -4.93
N PHE A 39 -24.81 50.01 -3.97
CA PHE A 39 -26.12 49.91 -3.30
C PHE A 39 -27.04 51.03 -3.82
N VAL A 40 -28.26 50.63 -4.15
CA VAL A 40 -29.35 51.56 -4.46
C VAL A 40 -30.40 51.39 -3.36
N SER A 41 -30.67 52.43 -2.58
CA SER A 41 -31.70 52.39 -1.54
C SER A 41 -32.89 53.28 -1.91
N ASP A 42 -34.11 52.79 -1.68
CA ASP A 42 -35.30 53.62 -1.61
C ASP A 42 -35.49 54.11 -0.16
N ARG A 43 -36.41 55.06 0.02
CA ARG A 43 -36.70 55.68 1.35
C ARG A 43 -37.33 54.75 2.38
N THR A 44 -37.52 53.45 2.06
CA THR A 44 -38.23 52.49 2.94
C THR A 44 -37.37 51.39 3.51
N GLY A 45 -36.08 51.30 3.15
CA GLY A 45 -35.10 50.33 3.71
C GLY A 45 -35.33 48.86 3.36
N LYS A 46 -36.36 48.49 2.59
CA LYS A 46 -36.69 47.08 2.28
C LYS A 46 -35.73 46.41 1.30
N ILE A 47 -35.10 47.17 0.43
CA ILE A 47 -34.14 46.60 -0.57
C ILE A 47 -32.86 46.14 0.11
N LEU A 48 -32.42 46.77 1.20
CA LEU A 48 -31.24 46.39 1.94
C LEU A 48 -31.32 44.97 2.53
N TRP A 49 -32.49 44.53 2.96
CA TRP A 49 -32.65 43.21 3.57
C TRP A 49 -32.56 42.06 2.54
N LEU A 50 -33.14 42.25 1.36
CA LEU A 50 -33.13 41.24 0.30
C LEU A 50 -31.72 41.05 -0.28
N ILE A 51 -30.95 42.15 -0.45
CA ILE A 51 -29.56 42.13 -0.90
C ILE A 51 -28.65 41.47 0.15
N PHE A 52 -28.90 41.71 1.45
CA PHE A 52 -28.14 41.10 2.53
C PHE A 52 -28.36 39.58 2.59
N VAL A 53 -29.55 39.08 2.34
CA VAL A 53 -29.89 37.65 2.29
C VAL A 53 -29.25 36.98 1.04
N ILE A 54 -29.29 37.67 -0.10
CA ILE A 54 -28.64 37.16 -1.34
C ILE A 54 -27.14 37.14 -1.19
N LEU A 55 -26.52 38.21 -0.65
CA LEU A 55 -25.07 38.25 -0.39
C LEU A 55 -24.67 37.21 0.67
N ARG A 56 -25.42 37.02 1.73
CA ARG A 56 -25.15 36.00 2.74
C ARG A 56 -25.18 34.59 2.14
N ASN A 57 -26.14 34.31 1.27
CA ASN A 57 -26.26 33.01 0.60
C ASN A 57 -25.18 32.83 -0.50
N PHE A 58 -24.81 33.93 -1.18
CA PHE A 58 -23.74 33.87 -2.19
C PHE A 58 -22.35 33.78 -1.56
N VAL A 59 -22.07 34.53 -0.51
CA VAL A 59 -20.84 34.45 0.28
C VAL A 59 -20.75 33.09 0.99
N SER A 60 -21.85 32.57 1.54
CA SER A 60 -21.89 31.21 2.10
C SER A 60 -21.59 30.15 1.05
N LYS A 61 -22.15 30.25 -0.17
CA LYS A 61 -21.80 29.33 -1.28
C LYS A 61 -20.36 29.48 -1.80
N ILE A 62 -19.81 30.70 -1.82
CA ILE A 62 -18.42 30.92 -2.19
C ILE A 62 -17.49 30.40 -1.09
N ILE A 63 -17.80 30.65 0.18
CA ILE A 63 -17.04 30.15 1.31
C ILE A 63 -17.07 28.60 1.36
N THR A 64 -18.21 27.98 1.08
CA THR A 64 -18.30 26.51 0.99
C THR A 64 -17.60 25.91 -0.24
N ASN A 65 -17.41 26.69 -1.32
CA ASN A 65 -16.73 26.21 -2.52
C ASN A 65 -15.25 26.62 -2.63
N PHE A 66 -14.77 27.61 -1.84
CA PHE A 66 -13.40 28.13 -1.86
C PHE A 66 -12.61 27.93 -0.57
N ILE A 67 -13.24 27.53 0.51
CA ILE A 67 -12.51 26.93 1.61
C ILE A 67 -12.26 25.48 1.16
N PRO A 68 -10.99 25.08 0.88
CA PRO A 68 -10.71 23.65 0.82
C PRO A 68 -11.27 23.11 2.12
N ASN A 69 -12.19 22.13 2.05
CA ASN A 69 -12.77 21.47 3.20
C ASN A 69 -11.72 21.47 4.31
N THR A 70 -11.86 22.38 5.28
CA THR A 70 -11.24 22.23 6.58
C THR A 70 -11.81 20.91 7.03
N PHE A 71 -11.02 19.85 6.89
CA PHE A 71 -11.34 18.54 7.38
C PHE A 71 -11.66 18.69 8.88
N MET A 72 -12.94 18.88 9.20
CA MET A 72 -13.44 18.25 10.39
C MET A 72 -13.05 16.81 10.21
N ALA A 73 -12.42 16.19 11.20
CA ALA A 73 -12.14 14.78 11.18
C ALA A 73 -13.45 14.12 10.72
N LYS A 74 -13.48 13.69 9.45
CA LYS A 74 -14.62 12.94 8.93
C LYS A 74 -14.57 11.69 9.75
N ASP A 75 -15.63 11.39 10.49
CA ASP A 75 -15.68 10.18 11.28
C ASP A 75 -15.31 9.01 10.37
N LEU A 76 -14.26 8.28 10.74
CA LEU A 76 -13.91 7.05 10.06
C LEU A 76 -15.10 6.10 10.20
N SER A 77 -15.45 5.41 9.12
CA SER A 77 -16.36 4.26 9.26
C SER A 77 -15.72 3.24 10.19
N THR A 78 -16.52 2.53 10.97
CA THR A 78 -15.97 1.47 11.82
C THR A 78 -15.82 0.17 11.02
N ARG A 79 -14.94 -0.73 11.50
CA ARG A 79 -14.74 -2.04 10.89
C ARG A 79 -16.02 -2.87 10.90
N GLU A 80 -16.82 -2.75 11.96
CA GLU A 80 -18.08 -3.45 12.13
C GLU A 80 -19.16 -2.95 11.16
N GLU A 81 -19.29 -1.63 10.97
CA GLU A 81 -20.26 -1.04 10.04
C GLU A 81 -19.96 -1.36 8.59
N ASN A 82 -18.70 -1.15 8.15
CA ASN A 82 -18.30 -1.40 6.78
C ASN A 82 -16.77 -1.50 6.66
N TYR A 83 -16.22 -2.71 6.73
CA TYR A 83 -14.79 -2.96 6.67
C TYR A 83 -14.12 -2.42 5.40
N SER A 84 -14.80 -2.51 4.25
CA SER A 84 -14.26 -2.00 2.98
C SER A 84 -14.18 -0.47 2.97
N LYS A 85 -15.19 0.20 3.49
CA LYS A 85 -15.20 1.66 3.59
C LYS A 85 -14.18 2.14 4.62
N TRP A 86 -14.13 1.51 5.81
CA TRP A 86 -13.12 1.76 6.83
C TRP A 86 -11.69 1.70 6.26
N TYR A 87 -11.36 0.67 5.48
CA TYR A 87 -10.06 0.54 4.84
C TYR A 87 -9.74 1.72 3.91
N ASN A 88 -10.69 2.11 3.05
CA ASN A 88 -10.52 3.22 2.13
C ASN A 88 -10.44 4.57 2.86
N ASP A 89 -11.24 4.75 3.92
CA ASP A 89 -11.20 5.94 4.76
C ASP A 89 -9.82 6.11 5.41
N ILE A 90 -9.22 5.04 5.96
CA ILE A 90 -7.87 5.08 6.50
C ILE A 90 -6.84 5.45 5.42
N VAL A 91 -6.86 4.77 4.26
CA VAL A 91 -5.91 5.05 3.17
C VAL A 91 -5.93 6.53 2.79
N GLN A 92 -7.12 7.12 2.66
CA GLN A 92 -7.28 8.51 2.24
C GLN A 92 -6.99 9.50 3.35
N GLN A 93 -7.55 9.29 4.55
CA GLN A 93 -7.49 10.25 5.65
C GLN A 93 -6.11 10.27 6.34
N ALA A 94 -5.44 9.11 6.46
CA ALA A 94 -4.05 9.08 6.93
C ALA A 94 -3.05 9.62 5.87
N GLY A 95 -3.51 9.96 4.68
CA GLY A 95 -2.67 10.53 3.62
C GLY A 95 -1.75 9.51 2.96
N LEU A 96 -2.17 8.26 2.81
CA LEU A 96 -1.35 7.19 2.23
C LEU A 96 -1.42 7.16 0.71
N ALA A 97 -2.62 7.21 0.14
CA ALA A 97 -2.83 7.20 -1.30
C ALA A 97 -4.18 7.85 -1.68
N GLU A 98 -4.33 8.15 -2.96
CA GLU A 98 -5.58 8.62 -3.57
C GLU A 98 -5.69 8.09 -5.00
N ASN A 99 -6.90 8.15 -5.57
CA ASN A 99 -7.12 7.76 -6.96
C ASN A 99 -6.44 8.77 -7.90
N SER A 100 -5.76 8.26 -8.94
CA SER A 100 -5.26 9.10 -10.01
C SER A 100 -6.33 9.39 -11.07
N ALA A 101 -5.99 10.22 -12.05
CA ALA A 101 -6.83 10.42 -13.24
C ALA A 101 -6.95 9.16 -14.11
N VAL A 102 -6.03 8.21 -13.97
CA VAL A 102 -6.03 6.94 -14.69
C VAL A 102 -6.76 5.90 -13.84
N ARG A 103 -7.87 5.37 -14.37
CA ARG A 103 -8.67 4.37 -13.65
C ARG A 103 -7.82 3.15 -13.27
N GLY A 104 -7.89 2.78 -12.01
CA GLY A 104 -7.17 1.62 -11.47
C GLY A 104 -5.74 1.91 -11.02
N CYS A 105 -5.20 3.08 -11.34
CA CYS A 105 -3.91 3.54 -10.83
C CYS A 105 -4.10 4.48 -9.63
N MET A 106 -3.21 4.40 -8.66
CA MET A 106 -3.23 5.26 -7.48
C MET A 106 -2.03 6.21 -7.47
N VAL A 107 -2.22 7.38 -6.85
CA VAL A 107 -1.12 8.23 -6.42
C VAL A 107 -0.76 7.82 -4.99
N ILE A 108 0.43 7.29 -4.78
CA ILE A 108 0.95 7.04 -3.42
C ILE A 108 1.48 8.38 -2.90
N LYS A 109 0.85 8.88 -1.82
CA LYS A 109 1.20 10.16 -1.21
C LYS A 109 2.49 10.07 -0.39
N PRO A 110 3.14 11.19 -0.06
CA PRO A 110 4.45 11.16 0.61
C PRO A 110 4.50 10.28 1.87
N TYR A 111 3.44 10.28 2.70
CA TYR A 111 3.43 9.46 3.91
C TYR A 111 3.31 7.96 3.61
N GLY A 112 2.47 7.59 2.65
CA GLY A 112 2.36 6.21 2.18
C GLY A 112 3.64 5.73 1.49
N TYR A 113 4.29 6.61 0.70
CA TYR A 113 5.54 6.29 0.04
C TYR A 113 6.69 6.10 1.04
N ALA A 114 6.73 6.92 2.10
CA ALA A 114 7.73 6.77 3.16
C ALA A 114 7.62 5.43 3.92
N ILE A 115 6.40 4.86 4.04
CA ILE A 115 6.23 3.48 4.55
C ILE A 115 6.85 2.47 3.58
N TRP A 116 6.62 2.64 2.27
CA TRP A 116 7.21 1.80 1.24
C TRP A 116 8.75 1.87 1.24
N GLU A 117 9.33 3.06 1.36
CA GLU A 117 10.78 3.26 1.49
C GLU A 117 11.37 2.51 2.69
N LYS A 118 10.66 2.50 3.84
CA LYS A 118 11.07 1.70 5.01
C LYS A 118 11.03 0.19 4.74
N MET A 119 9.98 -0.29 4.07
CA MET A 119 9.88 -1.70 3.66
C MET A 119 10.99 -2.05 2.67
N GLN A 120 11.19 -1.20 1.66
CA GLN A 120 12.24 -1.37 0.65
C GLN A 120 13.63 -1.42 1.29
N ALA A 121 13.96 -0.48 2.16
CA ALA A 121 15.26 -0.43 2.82
C ALA A 121 15.55 -1.69 3.66
N ALA A 122 14.54 -2.19 4.39
CA ALA A 122 14.68 -3.40 5.19
C ALA A 122 14.86 -4.65 4.31
N LEU A 123 13.99 -4.85 3.33
CA LEU A 123 14.06 -5.99 2.41
C LEU A 123 15.33 -5.96 1.54
N ASP A 124 15.71 -4.79 1.02
CA ASP A 124 16.92 -4.63 0.22
C ASP A 124 18.19 -5.04 0.99
N LYS A 125 18.24 -4.67 2.28
CA LYS A 125 19.32 -5.14 3.15
C LYS A 125 19.28 -6.66 3.30
N MET A 126 18.13 -7.26 3.57
CA MET A 126 18.00 -8.72 3.73
C MET A 126 18.40 -9.47 2.45
N PHE A 127 18.06 -8.96 1.26
CA PHE A 127 18.49 -9.54 -0.01
C PHE A 127 20.00 -9.44 -0.21
N LYS A 128 20.62 -8.30 0.11
CA LYS A 128 22.07 -8.13 0.05
C LYS A 128 22.81 -9.02 1.05
N ASP A 129 22.24 -9.21 2.23
CA ASP A 129 22.79 -10.13 3.24
C ASP A 129 22.79 -11.60 2.76
N THR A 130 21.92 -11.96 1.82
CA THR A 130 21.88 -13.27 1.16
C THR A 130 22.67 -13.32 -0.16
N GLY A 131 23.41 -12.27 -0.51
CA GLY A 131 24.32 -12.23 -1.67
C GLY A 131 23.69 -11.68 -2.95
N HIS A 132 22.43 -11.21 -2.91
CA HIS A 132 21.75 -10.66 -4.09
C HIS A 132 22.24 -9.26 -4.44
N SER A 133 22.20 -8.94 -5.72
CA SER A 133 22.50 -7.62 -6.27
C SER A 133 21.29 -7.03 -6.98
N ASN A 134 21.13 -5.71 -6.91
CA ASN A 134 20.07 -5.03 -7.64
C ASN A 134 20.47 -4.81 -9.11
N ALA A 135 19.53 -5.07 -10.01
CA ALA A 135 19.62 -4.70 -11.42
C ALA A 135 18.32 -4.00 -11.86
N TYR A 136 18.31 -3.46 -13.06
CA TYR A 136 17.13 -2.86 -13.66
C TYR A 136 16.98 -3.33 -15.11
N PHE A 137 15.78 -3.82 -15.45
CA PHE A 137 15.43 -4.26 -16.79
C PHE A 137 14.37 -3.34 -17.40
N PRO A 138 14.32 -3.20 -18.74
CA PRO A 138 13.37 -2.31 -19.40
C PRO A 138 11.92 -2.62 -19.07
N ILE A 139 11.10 -1.56 -19.04
CA ILE A 139 9.65 -1.69 -18.83
C ILE A 139 8.94 -2.30 -20.06
N PHE A 140 9.49 -2.11 -21.25
CA PHE A 140 8.95 -2.60 -22.50
C PHE A 140 9.49 -4.00 -22.82
N ILE A 141 8.58 -4.91 -23.17
CA ILE A 141 8.87 -6.27 -23.61
C ILE A 141 8.37 -6.44 -25.04
N PRO A 142 9.20 -6.91 -26.00
CA PRO A 142 8.74 -7.25 -27.32
C PRO A 142 7.62 -8.30 -27.27
N LYS A 143 6.53 -8.10 -28.00
CA LYS A 143 5.39 -9.01 -28.00
C LYS A 143 5.78 -10.44 -28.38
N SER A 144 6.77 -10.60 -29.26
CA SER A 144 7.31 -11.91 -29.68
C SER A 144 7.86 -12.74 -28.50
N PHE A 145 8.32 -12.09 -27.41
CA PHE A 145 8.84 -12.81 -26.24
C PHE A 145 7.75 -13.57 -25.50
N PHE A 146 6.53 -13.04 -25.46
CA PHE A 146 5.38 -13.75 -24.87
C PHE A 146 4.99 -15.00 -25.66
N SER A 147 5.31 -15.07 -26.95
CA SER A 147 5.03 -16.25 -27.76
C SER A 147 6.00 -17.41 -27.55
N LYS A 148 7.14 -17.17 -26.84
CA LYS A 148 8.14 -18.21 -26.56
C LYS A 148 7.77 -19.12 -25.38
N GLU A 149 6.94 -18.62 -24.45
CA GLU A 149 6.51 -19.37 -23.26
C GLU A 149 4.97 -19.35 -23.16
N ALA A 150 4.33 -20.37 -23.74
CA ALA A 150 2.86 -20.42 -23.88
C ALA A 150 2.11 -20.47 -22.53
N SER A 151 2.64 -21.18 -21.52
CA SER A 151 2.01 -21.29 -20.20
C SER A 151 2.05 -19.97 -19.44
N HIS A 152 3.11 -19.18 -19.63
CA HIS A 152 3.22 -17.84 -19.08
C HIS A 152 2.22 -16.87 -19.72
N VAL A 153 2.01 -17.00 -21.03
CA VAL A 153 1.04 -16.20 -21.79
C VAL A 153 -0.40 -16.42 -21.31
N GLU A 154 -0.80 -17.66 -21.04
CA GLU A 154 -2.15 -17.94 -20.52
C GLU A 154 -2.46 -17.24 -19.19
N GLY A 155 -1.44 -17.07 -18.34
CA GLY A 155 -1.57 -16.39 -17.05
C GLY A 155 -1.72 -14.86 -17.17
N PHE A 156 -1.03 -14.22 -18.12
CA PHE A 156 -0.90 -12.75 -18.17
C PHE A 156 -1.46 -12.08 -19.41
N ALA A 157 -1.71 -12.81 -20.51
CA ALA A 157 -2.13 -12.24 -21.80
C ALA A 157 -3.43 -11.42 -21.73
N LYS A 158 -4.32 -11.73 -20.79
CA LYS A 158 -5.63 -11.08 -20.66
C LYS A 158 -5.58 -9.70 -19.99
N GLU A 159 -4.46 -9.34 -19.37
CA GLU A 159 -4.34 -8.16 -18.51
C GLU A 159 -3.14 -7.26 -18.88
N CYS A 160 -2.65 -7.35 -20.12
CA CYS A 160 -1.50 -6.58 -20.59
C CYS A 160 -1.90 -5.21 -21.14
N ALA A 161 -1.05 -4.21 -20.92
CA ALA A 161 -1.07 -2.95 -21.65
C ALA A 161 -0.13 -3.05 -22.85
N VAL A 162 -0.65 -2.75 -24.04
CA VAL A 162 0.07 -2.86 -25.31
C VAL A 162 0.36 -1.50 -25.89
N VAL A 163 1.64 -1.22 -26.23
CA VAL A 163 2.08 -0.01 -26.90
C VAL A 163 2.22 -0.29 -28.38
N THR A 164 1.46 0.43 -29.19
CA THR A 164 1.35 0.21 -30.64
C THR A 164 1.98 1.31 -31.48
N HIS A 165 2.17 2.52 -30.90
CA HIS A 165 2.70 3.72 -31.57
C HIS A 165 3.67 4.45 -30.65
N TYR A 166 4.63 5.18 -31.29
CA TYR A 166 5.67 5.91 -30.54
C TYR A 166 5.54 7.45 -30.62
N ARG A 167 4.52 7.98 -31.34
CA ARG A 167 4.40 9.43 -31.54
C ARG A 167 2.93 9.88 -31.58
N LEU A 168 2.72 11.10 -31.08
CA LEU A 168 1.48 11.85 -31.26
C LEU A 168 1.69 12.96 -32.29
N LYS A 169 0.62 13.39 -32.96
CA LYS A 169 0.59 14.57 -33.81
C LYS A 169 -0.58 15.48 -33.45
N ASN A 170 -0.48 16.76 -33.84
CA ASN A 170 -1.62 17.67 -33.69
C ASN A 170 -2.79 17.20 -34.53
N ASN A 171 -4.00 17.25 -33.96
CA ASN A 171 -5.21 17.01 -34.71
C ASN A 171 -5.39 18.14 -35.75
N PRO A 172 -5.70 17.84 -37.03
CA PRO A 172 -5.89 18.84 -38.09
C PRO A 172 -6.94 19.90 -37.78
N ASP A 173 -7.94 19.60 -36.95
CA ASP A 173 -8.98 20.54 -36.51
C ASP A 173 -8.56 21.42 -35.33
N GLY A 174 -7.36 21.28 -34.81
CA GLY A 174 -6.84 22.03 -33.66
C GLY A 174 -7.38 21.59 -32.30
N SER A 175 -8.14 20.49 -32.22
CA SER A 175 -8.75 20.00 -30.98
C SER A 175 -7.80 19.23 -30.04
N GLY A 176 -6.48 19.36 -30.20
CA GLY A 176 -5.49 18.69 -29.36
C GLY A 176 -4.59 17.72 -30.14
N VAL A 177 -4.21 16.59 -29.52
CA VAL A 177 -3.30 15.61 -30.10
C VAL A 177 -3.99 14.28 -30.33
N VAL A 178 -3.59 13.58 -31.40
CA VAL A 178 -4.04 12.23 -31.76
C VAL A 178 -2.83 11.33 -31.96
N VAL A 179 -3.05 10.03 -31.87
CA VAL A 179 -2.01 9.06 -32.24
C VAL A 179 -1.65 9.24 -33.72
N ASP A 180 -0.35 9.36 -34.00
CA ASP A 180 0.12 9.46 -35.38
C ASP A 180 0.08 8.06 -36.04
N PRO A 181 -0.78 7.81 -37.03
CA PRO A 181 -0.86 6.50 -37.68
C PRO A 181 0.42 6.10 -38.42
N ASP A 182 1.25 7.06 -38.81
CA ASP A 182 2.52 6.81 -39.49
C ASP A 182 3.65 6.43 -38.51
N ALA A 183 3.38 6.52 -37.20
CA ALA A 183 4.31 6.17 -36.14
C ALA A 183 3.99 4.82 -35.49
N LYS A 184 3.33 3.91 -36.21
CA LYS A 184 3.08 2.55 -35.75
C LYS A 184 4.41 1.82 -35.58
N LEU A 185 4.54 1.08 -34.45
CA LEU A 185 5.70 0.22 -34.21
C LEU A 185 5.69 -0.96 -35.19
N GLU A 186 6.86 -1.37 -35.67
CA GLU A 186 7.01 -2.59 -36.48
C GLU A 186 6.62 -3.83 -35.67
N GLU A 187 7.02 -3.88 -34.39
CA GLU A 187 6.59 -4.85 -33.39
C GLU A 187 5.96 -4.13 -32.21
N GLU A 188 4.79 -4.58 -31.78
CA GLU A 188 4.09 -4.06 -30.60
C GLU A 188 4.88 -4.41 -29.34
N LEU A 189 4.86 -3.50 -28.37
CA LEU A 189 5.53 -3.68 -27.10
C LEU A 189 4.51 -3.88 -25.99
N ILE A 190 4.83 -4.75 -25.03
CA ILE A 190 4.05 -4.98 -23.83
C ILE A 190 4.68 -4.19 -22.68
N ILE A 191 3.88 -3.43 -21.94
CA ILE A 191 4.34 -2.90 -20.65
C ILE A 191 4.36 -4.07 -19.68
N ARG A 192 5.50 -4.37 -19.09
CA ARG A 192 5.73 -5.58 -18.28
C ARG A 192 4.65 -5.81 -17.23
N PRO A 193 3.93 -6.93 -17.26
CA PRO A 193 3.10 -7.41 -16.15
C PRO A 193 3.93 -8.18 -15.11
N THR A 194 5.10 -8.65 -15.52
CA THR A 194 6.17 -9.32 -14.81
C THR A 194 7.40 -9.36 -15.72
N SER A 195 8.59 -9.65 -15.24
CA SER A 195 9.82 -9.44 -16.00
C SER A 195 10.53 -10.71 -16.46
N GLU A 196 9.98 -11.90 -16.22
CA GLU A 196 10.66 -13.17 -16.56
C GLU A 196 11.17 -13.17 -17.99
N THR A 197 10.34 -12.84 -18.96
CA THR A 197 10.67 -12.97 -20.39
C THR A 197 11.83 -12.06 -20.81
N ILE A 198 11.87 -10.81 -20.37
CA ILE A 198 12.95 -9.87 -20.69
C ILE A 198 14.24 -10.22 -19.94
N ILE A 199 14.14 -10.72 -18.72
CA ILE A 199 15.26 -11.13 -17.90
C ILE A 199 15.90 -12.38 -18.49
N TRP A 200 15.12 -13.38 -18.86
CA TRP A 200 15.64 -14.64 -19.41
C TRP A 200 16.27 -14.46 -20.80
N ASP A 201 15.76 -13.55 -21.63
CA ASP A 201 16.43 -13.19 -22.88
C ASP A 201 17.79 -12.52 -22.60
N THR A 202 17.90 -11.72 -21.56
CA THR A 202 19.16 -11.10 -21.12
C THR A 202 20.14 -12.14 -20.56
N TYR A 203 19.66 -13.08 -19.74
CA TYR A 203 20.50 -14.14 -19.15
C TYR A 203 21.12 -15.06 -20.19
N ARG A 204 20.49 -15.23 -21.35
CA ARG A 204 21.10 -15.94 -22.48
C ARG A 204 22.47 -15.38 -22.88
N GLY A 205 22.66 -14.07 -22.75
CA GLY A 205 23.96 -13.41 -23.01
C GLY A 205 24.92 -13.43 -21.82
N TRP A 206 24.41 -13.52 -20.59
CA TRP A 206 25.22 -13.44 -19.38
C TRP A 206 25.79 -14.81 -18.95
N VAL A 207 25.09 -15.90 -19.25
CA VAL A 207 25.46 -17.24 -18.85
C VAL A 207 26.16 -17.97 -19.99
N GLN A 208 27.40 -18.41 -19.78
CA GLN A 208 28.20 -19.21 -20.72
C GLN A 208 28.77 -20.48 -20.06
N SER A 209 29.12 -20.37 -18.80
CA SER A 209 29.77 -21.46 -18.05
C SER A 209 29.27 -21.52 -16.61
N TYR A 210 29.57 -22.64 -15.93
CA TYR A 210 29.22 -22.79 -14.50
C TYR A 210 29.85 -21.71 -13.59
N ARG A 211 30.88 -20.99 -14.08
CA ARG A 211 31.52 -19.89 -13.33
C ARG A 211 30.68 -18.62 -13.27
N ASP A 212 29.73 -18.51 -14.17
CA ASP A 212 28.79 -17.37 -14.20
C ASP A 212 27.58 -17.58 -13.26
N LEU A 213 27.50 -18.76 -12.62
CA LEU A 213 26.42 -19.17 -11.73
C LEU A 213 26.89 -19.25 -10.26
N PRO A 214 25.99 -18.96 -9.28
CA PRO A 214 24.62 -18.54 -9.50
C PRO A 214 24.52 -17.05 -9.89
N ILE A 215 23.52 -16.70 -10.70
CA ILE A 215 23.06 -15.31 -10.86
C ILE A 215 22.01 -15.06 -9.78
N LEU A 216 22.24 -14.05 -8.94
CA LEU A 216 21.36 -13.67 -7.83
C LEU A 216 20.96 -12.20 -7.99
N ILE A 217 19.85 -11.95 -8.70
CA ILE A 217 19.40 -10.60 -9.05
C ILE A 217 18.06 -10.28 -8.42
N ASN A 218 17.97 -9.05 -7.88
CA ASN A 218 16.75 -8.39 -7.44
C ASN A 218 16.48 -7.15 -8.28
N GLN A 219 15.22 -6.84 -8.53
CA GLN A 219 14.78 -5.62 -9.19
C GLN A 219 13.69 -4.92 -8.37
N TRP A 220 13.88 -3.63 -8.10
CA TRP A 220 12.83 -2.74 -7.61
C TRP A 220 12.20 -2.03 -8.80
N ALA A 221 10.91 -2.21 -9.03
CA ALA A 221 10.25 -1.77 -10.25
C ALA A 221 8.76 -1.51 -10.08
N ASN A 222 8.11 -1.06 -11.13
CA ASN A 222 6.67 -1.09 -11.29
C ASN A 222 6.28 -2.11 -12.36
N VAL A 223 5.05 -2.58 -12.29
CA VAL A 223 4.40 -3.43 -13.30
C VAL A 223 2.98 -2.97 -13.55
N VAL A 224 2.45 -3.33 -14.72
CA VAL A 224 1.07 -3.01 -15.11
C VAL A 224 0.31 -4.30 -15.40
N ARG A 225 -0.75 -4.54 -14.63
CA ARG A 225 -1.74 -5.62 -14.83
C ARG A 225 -3.11 -4.99 -14.89
N TRP A 226 -3.79 -5.07 -16.02
CA TRP A 226 -5.04 -4.35 -16.28
C TRP A 226 -6.18 -4.83 -15.37
N GLU A 227 -6.29 -4.23 -14.20
CA GLU A 227 -7.23 -4.66 -13.15
C GLU A 227 -8.61 -3.99 -13.34
N MET A 228 -9.65 -4.81 -13.35
CA MET A 228 -11.04 -4.35 -13.54
C MET A 228 -11.71 -3.90 -12.23
N ARG A 229 -11.25 -4.39 -11.07
CA ARG A 229 -11.81 -4.10 -9.75
C ARG A 229 -10.73 -3.57 -8.80
N PRO A 230 -10.24 -2.35 -9.04
CA PRO A 230 -9.10 -1.82 -8.29
C PRO A 230 -9.46 -1.57 -6.82
N ARG A 231 -8.49 -1.81 -5.94
CA ARG A 231 -8.51 -1.45 -4.54
C ARG A 231 -7.11 -0.98 -4.12
N MET A 232 -7.01 0.25 -3.63
CA MET A 232 -5.72 0.87 -3.32
C MET A 232 -4.82 -0.08 -2.50
N PHE A 233 -3.54 -0.18 -2.87
CA PHE A 233 -2.51 -1.09 -2.37
C PHE A 233 -2.77 -2.58 -2.60
N LEU A 234 -4.00 -3.07 -2.51
CA LEU A 234 -4.31 -4.50 -2.57
C LEU A 234 -4.38 -5.04 -4.00
N ARG A 235 -5.00 -4.26 -4.90
CA ARG A 235 -5.23 -4.63 -6.28
C ARG A 235 -5.37 -3.37 -7.13
N THR A 236 -4.31 -2.97 -7.82
CA THR A 236 -4.25 -1.79 -8.69
C THR A 236 -3.70 -2.17 -10.05
N ALA A 237 -4.05 -1.39 -11.08
CA ALA A 237 -3.58 -1.65 -12.44
C ALA A 237 -2.07 -1.43 -12.57
N GLU A 238 -1.53 -0.43 -11.87
CA GLU A 238 -0.11 -0.22 -11.71
C GLU A 238 0.25 -0.32 -10.21
N PHE A 239 1.37 -0.96 -9.90
CA PHE A 239 1.88 -1.04 -8.53
C PHE A 239 3.41 -1.16 -8.51
N LEU A 240 3.99 -0.71 -7.41
CA LEU A 240 5.41 -0.91 -7.10
C LEU A 240 5.59 -2.29 -6.47
N TRP A 241 6.68 -2.92 -6.83
CA TRP A 241 7.03 -4.21 -6.28
C TRP A 241 8.54 -4.44 -6.26
N GLN A 242 8.91 -5.54 -5.68
CA GLN A 242 10.20 -6.17 -5.80
C GLN A 242 10.00 -7.53 -6.47
N GLU A 243 10.87 -7.86 -7.39
CA GLU A 243 10.96 -9.17 -8.01
C GLU A 243 12.42 -9.63 -8.03
N GLY A 244 12.64 -10.86 -7.59
CA GLY A 244 13.93 -11.51 -7.70
C GLY A 244 13.91 -12.59 -8.76
N HIS A 245 15.02 -12.74 -9.47
CA HIS A 245 15.18 -13.74 -10.50
C HIS A 245 16.58 -14.32 -10.41
N THR A 246 16.67 -15.63 -10.22
CA THR A 246 17.96 -16.28 -10.02
C THR A 246 18.16 -17.43 -11.00
N ALA A 247 19.42 -17.71 -11.34
CA ALA A 247 19.81 -18.83 -12.18
C ALA A 247 20.91 -19.65 -11.49
N HIS A 248 20.75 -20.97 -11.48
CA HIS A 248 21.59 -21.91 -10.74
C HIS A 248 22.09 -23.05 -11.64
N ALA A 249 23.20 -23.65 -11.26
CA ALA A 249 23.75 -24.79 -11.98
C ALA A 249 22.99 -26.11 -11.69
N THR A 250 22.38 -26.23 -10.52
CA THR A 250 21.69 -27.45 -10.09
C THR A 250 20.27 -27.18 -9.62
N GLU A 251 19.42 -28.20 -9.76
CA GLU A 251 18.05 -28.19 -9.23
C GLU A 251 18.03 -27.93 -7.72
N LYS A 252 18.92 -28.59 -7.01
CA LYS A 252 19.03 -28.48 -5.56
C LYS A 252 19.30 -27.03 -5.12
N GLU A 253 20.26 -26.35 -5.76
CA GLU A 253 20.55 -24.94 -5.46
C GLU A 253 19.34 -24.04 -5.68
N ALA A 254 18.58 -24.25 -6.77
CA ALA A 254 17.39 -23.47 -7.06
C ALA A 254 16.26 -23.72 -6.06
N ILE A 255 16.04 -24.96 -5.63
CA ILE A 255 15.05 -25.28 -4.58
C ILE A 255 15.45 -24.65 -3.24
N GLU A 256 16.72 -24.75 -2.86
CA GLU A 256 17.25 -24.13 -1.64
C GLU A 256 17.09 -22.61 -1.68
N GLU A 257 17.30 -21.99 -2.85
CA GLU A 257 17.12 -20.56 -3.03
C GLU A 257 15.66 -20.14 -2.92
N ALA A 258 14.75 -20.85 -3.56
CA ALA A 258 13.31 -20.59 -3.42
C ALA A 258 12.84 -20.69 -1.95
N GLY A 259 13.35 -21.67 -1.21
CA GLY A 259 13.13 -21.82 0.23
C GLY A 259 13.72 -20.68 1.05
N ARG A 260 14.96 -20.28 0.77
CA ARG A 260 15.65 -19.15 1.44
C ARG A 260 14.87 -17.85 1.30
N MET A 261 14.38 -17.55 0.11
CA MET A 261 13.64 -16.31 -0.12
C MET A 261 12.24 -16.32 0.51
N LEU A 262 11.61 -17.49 0.64
CA LEU A 262 10.40 -17.65 1.44
C LEU A 262 10.66 -17.31 2.92
N GLU A 263 11.78 -17.78 3.49
CA GLU A 263 12.17 -17.46 4.88
C GLU A 263 12.46 -15.97 5.06
N VAL A 264 13.14 -15.32 4.11
CA VAL A 264 13.37 -13.87 4.12
C VAL A 264 12.03 -13.11 4.18
N TYR A 265 11.05 -13.50 3.38
CA TYR A 265 9.73 -12.87 3.43
C TYR A 265 8.97 -13.15 4.73
N ALA A 266 9.06 -14.36 5.25
CA ALA A 266 8.43 -14.70 6.53
C ALA A 266 9.07 -13.91 7.69
N ASP A 267 10.40 -13.80 7.71
CA ASP A 267 11.13 -13.02 8.71
C ASP A 267 10.78 -11.53 8.62
N PHE A 268 10.72 -10.97 7.41
CA PHE A 268 10.28 -9.59 7.20
C PHE A 268 8.84 -9.35 7.69
N ALA A 269 7.91 -10.24 7.35
CA ALA A 269 6.53 -10.13 7.79
C ALA A 269 6.42 -10.16 9.33
N GLN A 270 7.14 -11.06 10.00
CA GLN A 270 7.09 -11.23 11.45
C GLN A 270 7.83 -10.11 12.18
N ASN A 271 9.07 -9.84 11.82
CA ASN A 271 9.96 -8.98 12.58
C ASN A 271 9.86 -7.49 12.24
N PHE A 272 9.43 -7.14 11.02
CA PHE A 272 9.26 -5.74 10.61
C PHE A 272 7.79 -5.34 10.54
N MET A 273 6.94 -6.15 9.88
CA MET A 273 5.51 -5.87 9.77
C MET A 273 4.71 -6.25 11.02
N ALA A 274 5.30 -7.01 11.95
CA ALA A 274 4.61 -7.59 13.11
C ALA A 274 3.37 -8.45 12.72
N ILE A 275 3.43 -9.13 11.57
CA ILE A 275 2.36 -9.99 11.05
C ILE A 275 2.80 -11.44 11.05
N PRO A 276 2.14 -12.31 11.84
CA PRO A 276 2.41 -13.74 11.79
C PRO A 276 1.87 -14.35 10.50
N VAL A 277 2.69 -15.15 9.81
CA VAL A 277 2.33 -15.79 8.55
C VAL A 277 2.38 -17.30 8.62
N LEU A 278 1.60 -17.97 7.75
CA LEU A 278 1.75 -19.41 7.46
C LEU A 278 2.62 -19.55 6.22
N LYS A 279 3.60 -20.44 6.28
CA LYS A 279 4.43 -20.83 5.14
C LYS A 279 3.88 -22.11 4.52
N GLY A 280 3.72 -22.15 3.20
CA GLY A 280 3.19 -23.32 2.52
C GLY A 280 3.46 -23.34 1.03
N ALA A 281 3.18 -24.49 0.40
CA ALA A 281 3.16 -24.66 -1.04
C ALA A 281 1.76 -24.43 -1.59
N LYS A 282 1.66 -23.92 -2.82
CA LYS A 282 0.39 -23.80 -3.56
C LYS A 282 -0.03 -25.15 -4.13
N SER A 283 -1.36 -25.35 -4.25
CA SER A 283 -1.92 -26.44 -5.08
C SER A 283 -1.53 -26.24 -6.54
N ALA A 284 -1.66 -27.27 -7.35
CA ALA A 284 -1.34 -27.19 -8.78
C ALA A 284 -2.15 -26.10 -9.52
N ASN A 285 -3.42 -25.88 -9.14
CA ASN A 285 -4.28 -24.85 -9.75
C ASN A 285 -3.93 -23.42 -9.34
N GLU A 286 -3.27 -23.24 -8.20
CA GLU A 286 -2.94 -21.91 -7.65
C GLU A 286 -1.46 -21.57 -7.83
N ARG A 287 -0.69 -22.39 -8.56
CA ARG A 287 0.73 -22.14 -8.87
C ARG A 287 0.88 -20.96 -9.83
N PHE A 288 2.02 -20.31 -9.73
CA PHE A 288 2.43 -19.31 -10.70
C PHE A 288 2.63 -19.95 -12.09
N ALA A 289 2.15 -19.29 -13.14
CA ALA A 289 2.27 -19.76 -14.50
C ALA A 289 3.73 -19.95 -14.91
N GLY A 290 4.10 -21.16 -15.33
CA GLY A 290 5.48 -21.53 -15.66
C GLY A 290 6.31 -22.08 -14.48
N ALA A 291 5.79 -22.09 -13.25
CA ALA A 291 6.49 -22.68 -12.10
C ALA A 291 6.19 -24.18 -11.92
N LEU A 292 7.21 -24.94 -11.53
CA LEU A 292 7.03 -26.32 -11.06
C LEU A 292 6.48 -26.37 -9.65
N GLU A 293 6.97 -25.45 -8.79
CA GLU A 293 6.42 -25.25 -7.44
C GLU A 293 6.34 -23.77 -7.09
N THR A 294 5.33 -23.42 -6.31
CA THR A 294 5.13 -22.08 -5.78
C THR A 294 4.95 -22.16 -4.27
N PHE A 295 5.83 -21.49 -3.55
CA PHE A 295 5.74 -21.29 -2.11
C PHE A 295 5.12 -19.92 -1.81
N CYS A 296 4.45 -19.79 -0.66
CA CYS A 296 3.84 -18.53 -0.26
C CYS A 296 3.88 -18.33 1.25
N ILE A 297 3.75 -17.07 1.64
CA ILE A 297 3.40 -16.67 3.00
C ILE A 297 1.97 -16.12 3.00
N GLU A 298 1.14 -16.66 3.89
CA GLU A 298 -0.28 -16.29 4.02
C GLU A 298 -0.53 -15.64 5.37
N ALA A 299 -1.15 -14.47 5.36
CA ALA A 299 -1.54 -13.73 6.55
C ALA A 299 -3.07 -13.74 6.72
N LEU A 300 -3.55 -13.61 7.96
CA LEU A 300 -4.98 -13.48 8.26
C LEU A 300 -5.30 -12.03 8.64
N MET A 301 -6.27 -11.44 7.95
CA MET A 301 -6.71 -10.06 8.18
C MET A 301 -7.85 -10.02 9.20
N GLN A 302 -8.09 -8.86 9.82
CA GLN A 302 -9.06 -8.70 10.91
C GLN A 302 -10.51 -9.03 10.54
N ASP A 303 -10.86 -9.06 9.24
CA ASP A 303 -12.17 -9.51 8.77
C ASP A 303 -12.25 -11.03 8.50
N GLY A 304 -11.25 -11.79 8.95
CA GLY A 304 -11.21 -13.25 8.79
C GLY A 304 -10.85 -13.72 7.39
N LYS A 305 -10.40 -12.82 6.48
CA LYS A 305 -9.95 -13.23 5.14
C LYS A 305 -8.43 -13.37 5.09
N ALA A 306 -8.00 -14.30 4.24
CA ALA A 306 -6.59 -14.52 3.96
C ALA A 306 -6.04 -13.47 2.98
N LEU A 307 -4.76 -13.15 3.14
CA LEU A 307 -4.00 -12.33 2.20
C LEU A 307 -2.66 -12.99 1.93
N GLN A 308 -2.40 -13.27 0.63
CA GLN A 308 -1.08 -13.69 0.18
C GLN A 308 -0.11 -12.51 0.28
N ALA A 309 0.85 -12.62 1.18
CA ALA A 309 1.78 -11.54 1.51
C ALA A 309 3.11 -11.62 0.75
N GLY A 310 3.44 -12.77 0.15
CA GLY A 310 4.62 -12.96 -0.68
C GLY A 310 4.66 -14.34 -1.31
N THR A 311 5.38 -14.49 -2.41
CA THR A 311 5.57 -15.77 -3.11
C THR A 311 7.01 -15.98 -3.51
N SER A 312 7.41 -17.24 -3.52
CA SER A 312 8.69 -17.70 -4.05
C SER A 312 8.46 -18.93 -4.92
N HIS A 313 9.01 -18.92 -6.13
CA HIS A 313 8.72 -19.89 -7.18
C HIS A 313 9.97 -20.68 -7.56
N PHE A 314 9.87 -21.98 -7.59
CA PHE A 314 10.82 -22.84 -8.28
C PHE A 314 10.31 -23.02 -9.72
N LEU A 315 11.01 -22.43 -10.69
CA LEU A 315 10.60 -22.41 -12.10
C LEU A 315 11.16 -23.60 -12.88
N GLY A 316 12.01 -24.41 -12.25
CA GLY A 316 12.71 -25.51 -12.94
C GLY A 316 13.59 -24.98 -14.07
N GLN A 317 13.51 -25.61 -15.24
CA GLN A 317 14.23 -25.22 -16.47
C GLN A 317 13.30 -24.63 -17.55
N ASN A 318 12.05 -24.31 -17.23
CA ASN A 318 11.03 -23.93 -18.23
C ASN A 318 11.44 -22.66 -18.97
N PHE A 319 11.77 -21.59 -18.26
CA PHE A 319 12.23 -20.34 -18.88
C PHE A 319 13.61 -20.48 -19.52
N ALA A 320 14.52 -21.25 -18.92
CA ALA A 320 15.84 -21.51 -19.48
C ALA A 320 15.73 -22.20 -20.85
N LYS A 321 14.82 -23.16 -21.00
CA LYS A 321 14.56 -23.84 -22.28
C LYS A 321 13.87 -22.93 -23.30
N ALA A 322 12.89 -22.14 -22.87
CA ALA A 322 12.16 -21.21 -23.74
C ALA A 322 13.06 -20.11 -24.34
N PHE A 323 14.04 -19.64 -23.57
CA PHE A 323 14.98 -18.58 -23.97
C PHE A 323 16.40 -19.09 -24.32
N ASP A 324 16.60 -20.40 -24.33
CA ASP A 324 17.87 -21.07 -24.67
C ASP A 324 19.04 -20.64 -23.78
N VAL A 325 18.82 -20.55 -22.45
CA VAL A 325 19.84 -20.19 -21.47
C VAL A 325 20.57 -21.44 -20.99
N LYS A 326 21.77 -21.65 -21.52
CA LYS A 326 22.61 -22.82 -21.27
C LYS A 326 23.94 -22.42 -20.69
N PHE A 327 24.57 -23.35 -19.98
CA PHE A 327 25.93 -23.22 -19.46
C PHE A 327 26.73 -24.49 -19.72
N THR A 328 28.03 -24.32 -19.83
CA THR A 328 28.96 -25.46 -19.85
C THR A 328 29.34 -25.82 -18.42
N SER A 329 29.05 -27.06 -17.99
CA SER A 329 29.40 -27.57 -16.66
C SER A 329 30.91 -27.72 -16.46
N ALA A 330 31.34 -27.99 -15.23
CA ALA A 330 32.76 -28.26 -14.93
C ALA A 330 33.33 -29.47 -15.68
N GLU A 331 32.45 -30.42 -16.04
CA GLU A 331 32.79 -31.64 -16.81
C GLU A 331 32.71 -31.42 -18.33
N GLY A 332 32.46 -30.16 -18.78
CA GLY A 332 32.37 -29.81 -20.20
C GLY A 332 31.06 -30.21 -20.87
N LYS A 333 30.00 -30.52 -20.11
CA LYS A 333 28.66 -30.81 -20.64
C LYS A 333 27.83 -29.54 -20.72
N LEU A 334 27.05 -29.42 -21.79
CA LEU A 334 26.08 -28.34 -21.95
C LEU A 334 24.75 -28.71 -21.27
N ASP A 335 24.26 -27.85 -20.41
CA ASP A 335 22.98 -28.03 -19.72
C ASP A 335 22.22 -26.70 -19.62
N TYR A 336 20.90 -26.75 -19.34
CA TYR A 336 20.08 -25.60 -19.04
C TYR A 336 20.22 -25.23 -17.58
N VAL A 337 20.18 -23.92 -17.28
CA VAL A 337 20.18 -23.44 -15.90
C VAL A 337 18.84 -23.72 -15.21
N TRP A 338 18.88 -23.81 -13.88
CA TRP A 338 17.72 -23.93 -13.02
C TRP A 338 17.33 -22.56 -12.48
N ALA A 339 16.03 -22.28 -12.41
CA ALA A 339 15.48 -20.95 -12.27
C ALA A 339 14.63 -20.80 -11.01
N THR A 340 14.71 -19.63 -10.36
CA THR A 340 13.71 -19.17 -9.38
C THR A 340 13.21 -17.77 -9.70
N SER A 341 12.02 -17.44 -9.22
CA SER A 341 11.56 -16.06 -9.09
C SER A 341 10.80 -15.88 -7.77
N TRP A 342 10.83 -14.68 -7.23
CA TRP A 342 10.17 -14.37 -5.95
C TRP A 342 9.82 -12.90 -5.88
N GLY A 343 8.69 -12.54 -5.19
CA GLY A 343 8.21 -11.18 -5.22
C GLY A 343 7.26 -10.79 -4.10
N VAL A 344 7.33 -9.51 -3.74
CA VAL A 344 6.38 -8.79 -2.89
C VAL A 344 6.09 -7.40 -3.46
N SER A 345 4.94 -6.82 -3.12
CA SER A 345 4.50 -5.54 -3.68
C SER A 345 4.01 -4.59 -2.59
N THR A 346 3.62 -3.40 -3.00
CA THR A 346 2.90 -2.42 -2.14
C THR A 346 1.61 -2.98 -1.51
N ARG A 347 1.17 -4.20 -1.89
CA ARG A 347 0.13 -4.95 -1.16
C ARG A 347 0.44 -5.10 0.32
N LEU A 348 1.72 -5.16 0.69
CA LEU A 348 2.16 -5.23 2.09
C LEU A 348 1.71 -4.02 2.93
N ILE A 349 1.56 -2.83 2.34
CA ILE A 349 0.97 -1.67 3.02
C ILE A 349 -0.51 -1.94 3.34
N GLY A 350 -1.25 -2.52 2.39
CA GLY A 350 -2.61 -2.97 2.63
C GLY A 350 -2.71 -4.01 3.75
N ALA A 351 -1.77 -4.94 3.80
CA ALA A 351 -1.67 -5.92 4.88
C ALA A 351 -1.45 -5.26 6.25
N LEU A 352 -0.55 -4.26 6.35
CA LEU A 352 -0.33 -3.50 7.59
C LEU A 352 -1.61 -2.83 8.08
N ILE A 353 -2.34 -2.16 7.18
CA ILE A 353 -3.60 -1.50 7.51
C ILE A 353 -4.58 -2.53 8.08
N MET A 354 -4.80 -3.63 7.37
CA MET A 354 -5.80 -4.64 7.72
C MET A 354 -5.42 -5.49 8.92
N ALA A 355 -4.13 -5.61 9.25
CA ALA A 355 -3.68 -6.38 10.41
C ALA A 355 -3.70 -5.58 11.71
N HIS A 356 -3.38 -4.28 11.67
CA HIS A 356 -3.08 -3.53 12.89
C HIS A 356 -3.98 -2.33 13.14
N SER A 357 -4.54 -1.71 12.09
CA SER A 357 -5.32 -0.48 12.23
C SER A 357 -6.64 -0.69 12.97
N ASP A 358 -7.13 0.36 13.59
CA ASP A 358 -8.36 0.36 14.37
C ASP A 358 -9.36 1.43 13.87
N ASP A 359 -10.45 1.63 14.60
CA ASP A 359 -11.49 2.59 14.22
C ASP A 359 -11.10 4.06 14.51
N LYS A 360 -9.88 4.31 15.02
CA LYS A 360 -9.28 5.64 15.18
C LYS A 360 -8.26 5.97 14.10
N GLY A 361 -7.86 5.00 13.31
CA GLY A 361 -6.93 5.20 12.21
C GLY A 361 -5.86 4.13 12.08
N LEU A 362 -4.78 4.51 11.41
CA LEU A 362 -3.63 3.67 11.16
C LEU A 362 -2.90 3.32 12.47
N VAL A 363 -2.38 2.11 12.56
CA VAL A 363 -1.45 1.66 13.61
C VAL A 363 -0.23 1.05 12.94
N LEU A 364 0.93 1.66 13.14
CA LEU A 364 2.16 1.23 12.48
C LEU A 364 3.11 0.53 13.44
N PRO A 365 3.68 -0.61 13.02
CA PRO A 365 4.85 -1.17 13.70
C PRO A 365 5.99 -0.15 13.70
N PRO A 366 6.64 0.11 14.84
CA PRO A 366 7.72 1.09 14.95
C PRO A 366 8.85 0.94 13.94
N LYS A 367 9.20 -0.28 13.54
CA LYS A 367 10.25 -0.55 12.54
C LYS A 367 9.90 -0.03 11.13
N LEU A 368 8.61 0.12 10.82
CA LEU A 368 8.12 0.61 9.53
C LEU A 368 7.48 1.99 9.59
N ALA A 369 7.36 2.59 10.78
CA ALA A 369 6.81 3.92 10.95
C ALA A 369 7.78 4.99 10.40
N PRO A 370 7.34 5.86 9.45
CA PRO A 370 8.16 6.98 8.98
C PRO A 370 8.47 7.98 10.10
N ILE A 371 7.55 8.14 11.03
CA ILE A 371 7.66 8.95 12.24
C ILE A 371 7.44 8.01 13.42
N GLN A 372 8.48 7.75 14.21
CA GLN A 372 8.37 6.89 15.39
C GLN A 372 7.86 7.66 16.60
N VAL A 373 8.28 8.92 16.71
CA VAL A 373 7.90 9.83 17.80
C VAL A 373 7.47 11.16 17.24
N VAL A 374 6.30 11.65 17.63
CA VAL A 374 5.92 13.05 17.41
C VAL A 374 5.96 13.82 18.72
N ILE A 375 6.54 15.02 18.69
CA ILE A 375 6.55 15.95 19.82
C ILE A 375 5.58 17.09 19.53
N VAL A 376 4.62 17.30 20.43
CA VAL A 376 3.62 18.37 20.34
C VAL A 376 3.78 19.30 21.54
N PRO A 377 4.33 20.51 21.32
CA PRO A 377 4.42 21.54 22.35
C PRO A 377 3.02 22.10 22.72
N ILE A 378 2.81 22.37 24.01
CA ILE A 378 1.55 22.95 24.54
C ILE A 378 1.90 24.23 25.27
N TYR A 379 1.31 25.36 24.86
CA TYR A 379 1.55 26.68 25.46
C TYR A 379 0.33 27.58 25.26
N ASN A 380 0.21 28.62 26.12
CA ASN A 380 -0.89 29.58 26.10
C ASN A 380 -0.46 31.01 25.75
N ASN A 381 0.83 31.32 25.82
CA ASN A 381 1.39 32.64 25.53
C ASN A 381 2.79 32.55 24.94
N LEU A 382 3.33 33.67 24.44
CA LEU A 382 4.62 33.73 23.76
C LEU A 382 5.82 33.34 24.62
N GLU A 383 5.79 33.67 25.90
CA GLU A 383 6.88 33.35 26.85
C GLU A 383 6.95 31.83 27.04
N GLN A 384 5.81 31.20 27.31
CA GLN A 384 5.71 29.74 27.40
C GLN A 384 6.09 29.06 26.08
N GLN A 385 5.69 29.64 24.94
CA GLN A 385 6.03 29.11 23.61
C GLN A 385 7.54 29.00 23.44
N GLN A 386 8.28 30.08 23.75
CA GLN A 386 9.75 30.08 23.59
C GLN A 386 10.41 28.99 24.45
N LEU A 387 10.02 28.90 25.72
CA LEU A 387 10.54 27.92 26.66
C LEU A 387 10.25 26.48 26.21
N VAL A 388 8.99 26.18 25.90
CA VAL A 388 8.55 24.81 25.55
C VAL A 388 9.11 24.37 24.20
N ILE A 389 9.15 25.26 23.18
CA ILE A 389 9.71 24.92 21.87
C ILE A 389 11.22 24.70 21.96
N GLN A 390 11.95 25.51 22.74
CA GLN A 390 13.38 25.29 22.94
C GLN A 390 13.65 23.91 23.57
N LYS A 391 12.88 23.53 24.57
CA LYS A 391 12.98 22.22 25.20
C LYS A 391 12.61 21.07 24.23
N ALA A 392 11.51 21.23 23.50
CA ALA A 392 11.05 20.26 22.51
C ALA A 392 12.10 20.03 21.38
N LYS A 393 12.81 21.08 20.96
CA LYS A 393 13.91 20.98 20.00
C LYS A 393 15.08 20.18 20.57
N ALA A 394 15.49 20.45 21.81
CA ALA A 394 16.56 19.71 22.46
C ALA A 394 16.22 18.21 22.59
N ILE A 395 14.99 17.87 22.97
CA ILE A 395 14.50 16.48 23.03
C ILE A 395 14.53 15.84 21.64
N LYS A 396 14.06 16.55 20.59
CA LYS A 396 14.12 16.06 19.22
C LYS A 396 15.56 15.75 18.80
N GLU A 397 16.50 16.66 19.03
CA GLU A 397 17.91 16.50 18.67
C GLU A 397 18.52 15.30 19.39
N MET A 398 18.24 15.14 20.68
CA MET A 398 18.69 13.99 21.48
C MET A 398 18.17 12.66 20.90
N LEU A 399 16.88 12.55 20.60
CA LEU A 399 16.29 11.32 20.07
C LEU A 399 16.80 11.00 18.65
N VAL A 400 16.93 12.02 17.79
CA VAL A 400 17.50 11.87 16.44
C VAL A 400 18.95 11.38 16.47
N ALA A 401 19.75 11.87 17.40
CA ALA A 401 21.14 11.39 17.59
C ALA A 401 21.22 9.89 17.94
N HIS A 402 20.12 9.31 18.44
CA HIS A 402 19.99 7.89 18.74
C HIS A 402 19.20 7.11 17.67
N ASN A 403 19.16 7.62 16.42
CA ASN A 403 18.49 7.01 15.26
C ASN A 403 16.97 6.83 15.40
N ILE A 404 16.31 7.62 16.24
CA ILE A 404 14.84 7.63 16.35
C ILE A 404 14.29 8.68 15.38
N SER A 405 13.32 8.29 14.54
CA SER A 405 12.65 9.19 13.60
C SER A 405 11.66 10.08 14.34
N VAL A 406 11.99 11.38 14.50
CA VAL A 406 11.20 12.33 15.30
C VAL A 406 10.65 13.46 14.44
N LYS A 407 9.36 13.74 14.59
CA LYS A 407 8.73 14.96 14.10
C LYS A 407 8.41 15.90 15.28
N LEU A 408 8.87 17.14 15.21
CA LEU A 408 8.40 18.23 16.07
C LEU A 408 7.31 18.97 15.32
N ASP A 409 6.10 19.06 15.88
CA ASP A 409 5.00 19.86 15.34
C ASP A 409 4.81 21.14 16.18
N ASP A 410 5.62 22.13 15.88
CA ASP A 410 5.61 23.46 16.49
C ASP A 410 4.79 24.49 15.68
N SER A 411 4.00 24.03 14.68
CA SER A 411 3.14 24.91 13.88
C SER A 411 2.00 25.50 14.71
N ASP A 412 1.61 26.74 14.43
CA ASP A 412 0.50 27.44 15.10
C ASP A 412 -0.86 27.23 14.39
N ASN A 413 -0.89 26.46 13.30
CA ASN A 413 -2.08 26.30 12.48
C ASN A 413 -3.22 25.56 13.18
N TYR A 414 -2.92 24.69 14.14
CA TYR A 414 -3.89 23.84 14.80
C TYR A 414 -3.62 23.74 16.31
N LYS A 415 -4.69 23.57 17.09
CA LYS A 415 -4.61 23.33 18.53
C LYS A 415 -4.03 21.95 18.86
N PRO A 416 -3.42 21.75 20.04
CA PRO A 416 -2.82 20.46 20.43
C PRO A 416 -3.75 19.26 20.26
N GLY A 417 -5.02 19.37 20.65
CA GLY A 417 -6.00 18.27 20.49
C GLY A 417 -6.22 17.85 19.05
N TRP A 418 -6.22 18.78 18.10
CA TRP A 418 -6.29 18.43 16.67
C TRP A 418 -5.02 17.69 16.21
N LYS A 419 -3.84 18.16 16.63
CA LYS A 419 -2.57 17.50 16.32
C LYS A 419 -2.52 16.08 16.89
N PHE A 420 -3.04 15.86 18.09
CA PHE A 420 -3.12 14.53 18.69
C PHE A 420 -3.92 13.58 17.80
N ASN A 421 -5.13 13.98 17.38
CA ASN A 421 -5.98 13.18 16.50
C ASN A 421 -5.31 12.92 15.13
N GLU A 422 -4.63 13.92 14.56
CA GLU A 422 -3.92 13.79 13.28
C GLU A 422 -2.82 12.73 13.35
N TYR A 423 -2.03 12.70 14.44
CA TYR A 423 -0.95 11.72 14.58
C TYR A 423 -1.45 10.35 15.06
N GLU A 424 -2.57 10.29 15.76
CA GLU A 424 -3.29 9.04 16.04
C GLU A 424 -3.83 8.43 14.73
N LEU A 425 -4.47 9.25 13.88
CA LEU A 425 -4.94 8.82 12.56
C LEU A 425 -3.80 8.32 11.66
N LYS A 426 -2.65 8.97 11.69
CA LYS A 426 -1.45 8.56 10.96
C LYS A 426 -0.70 7.37 11.57
N GLY A 427 -1.12 6.88 12.71
CA GLY A 427 -0.53 5.70 13.34
C GLY A 427 0.89 5.91 13.87
N VAL A 428 1.25 7.13 14.28
CA VAL A 428 2.56 7.42 14.88
C VAL A 428 2.68 6.66 16.21
N PRO A 429 3.69 5.79 16.39
CA PRO A 429 3.78 4.89 17.55
C PRO A 429 3.77 5.59 18.90
N LEU A 430 4.53 6.69 19.03
CA LEU A 430 4.63 7.45 20.27
C LEU A 430 4.37 8.93 20.03
N ARG A 431 3.58 9.55 20.93
CA ARG A 431 3.38 10.99 20.98
C ARG A 431 3.87 11.51 22.32
N ILE A 432 4.81 12.47 22.28
CA ILE A 432 5.24 13.26 23.42
C ILE A 432 4.44 14.56 23.43
N ALA A 433 3.76 14.86 24.54
CA ALA A 433 3.21 16.17 24.82
C ALA A 433 4.09 16.82 25.90
N ILE A 434 4.41 18.12 25.72
CA ILE A 434 5.24 18.88 26.64
C ILE A 434 4.65 20.27 26.83
N GLY A 435 4.40 20.66 28.06
CA GLY A 435 3.93 21.99 28.48
C GLY A 435 4.86 22.68 29.47
N PRO A 436 4.54 23.91 29.93
CA PRO A 436 5.39 24.65 30.84
C PRO A 436 5.66 23.91 32.15
N ARG A 437 4.65 23.23 32.72
CA ARG A 437 4.80 22.44 33.95
C ARG A 437 5.74 21.26 33.80
N ASP A 438 5.69 20.64 32.59
CA ASP A 438 6.57 19.51 32.29
C ASP A 438 8.03 19.99 32.23
N VAL A 439 8.27 21.17 31.63
CA VAL A 439 9.60 21.76 31.57
C VAL A 439 10.13 22.10 32.98
N GLU A 440 9.27 22.63 33.87
CA GLU A 440 9.63 22.95 35.25
C GLU A 440 9.97 21.71 36.07
N ASN A 441 9.23 20.61 35.85
CA ASN A 441 9.37 19.36 36.62
C ASN A 441 10.36 18.37 36.01
N GLY A 442 10.89 18.62 34.80
CA GLY A 442 11.72 17.67 34.05
C GLY A 442 10.95 16.39 33.66
N THR A 443 9.67 16.54 33.28
CA THR A 443 8.77 15.43 32.90
C THR A 443 8.19 15.60 31.52
N LEU A 444 7.55 14.54 30.98
CA LEU A 444 6.91 14.49 29.68
C LEU A 444 5.69 13.54 29.73
N GLU A 445 4.56 13.90 29.09
CA GLU A 445 3.50 12.94 28.84
C GLU A 445 3.83 12.17 27.55
N ILE A 446 3.90 10.84 27.64
CA ILE A 446 4.06 9.96 26.47
C ILE A 446 2.79 9.14 26.28
N ALA A 447 2.22 9.18 25.08
CA ALA A 447 1.07 8.37 24.67
C ALA A 447 1.49 7.32 23.66
N ARG A 448 1.03 6.07 23.85
CA ARG A 448 1.23 4.93 22.94
C ARG A 448 0.04 4.81 22.00
N ARG A 449 0.30 4.61 20.69
CA ARG A 449 -0.76 4.44 19.69
C ARG A 449 -1.44 3.07 19.76
N ASP A 450 -0.70 2.01 20.11
CA ASP A 450 -1.18 0.63 20.09
C ASP A 450 -2.16 0.25 21.23
N THR A 451 -2.09 0.99 22.34
CA THR A 451 -2.93 0.79 23.54
C THR A 451 -3.74 2.01 23.92
N MET A 452 -3.42 3.18 23.36
CA MET A 452 -3.92 4.50 23.75
C MET A 452 -3.61 4.89 25.19
N ALA A 453 -2.70 4.16 25.86
CA ALA A 453 -2.23 4.47 27.20
C ALA A 453 -1.37 5.74 27.20
N LYS A 454 -1.47 6.51 28.28
CA LYS A 454 -0.72 7.74 28.52
C LYS A 454 -0.04 7.64 29.90
N GLU A 455 1.23 7.98 29.93
CA GLU A 455 2.04 7.92 31.16
C GLU A 455 2.98 9.12 31.20
N THR A 456 3.33 9.57 32.42
CA THR A 456 4.32 10.63 32.64
C THR A 456 5.67 9.99 32.89
N PHE A 457 6.66 10.42 32.13
CA PHE A 457 8.06 9.97 32.26
C PHE A 457 8.95 11.10 32.70
N SER A 458 10.01 10.77 33.45
CA SER A 458 11.13 11.69 33.67
C SER A 458 11.89 11.89 32.35
N GLU A 459 12.46 13.07 32.19
CA GLU A 459 13.39 13.34 31.09
C GLU A 459 14.69 12.54 31.25
N ASP A 460 15.10 12.26 32.49
CA ASP A 460 16.23 11.37 32.76
C ASP A 460 15.92 9.95 32.26
N GLY A 461 16.83 9.40 31.48
CA GLY A 461 16.64 8.08 30.82
C GLY A 461 15.59 8.06 29.71
N LEU A 462 15.27 9.22 29.11
CA LEU A 462 14.23 9.31 28.06
C LEU A 462 14.52 8.43 26.86
N VAL A 463 15.76 8.38 26.38
CA VAL A 463 16.16 7.60 25.20
C VAL A 463 15.91 6.11 25.44
N GLU A 464 16.32 5.61 26.59
CA GLU A 464 16.13 4.22 27.01
C GLU A 464 14.64 3.88 27.11
N ASN A 465 13.84 4.78 27.70
CA ASN A 465 12.39 4.63 27.81
C ASN A 465 11.71 4.61 26.44
N ILE A 466 12.07 5.52 25.53
CA ILE A 466 11.51 5.53 24.16
C ILE A 466 11.88 4.25 23.43
N ASN A 467 13.13 3.81 23.46
CA ASN A 467 13.56 2.56 22.81
C ASN A 467 12.80 1.35 23.35
N ARG A 468 12.66 1.24 24.68
CA ARG A 468 11.87 0.19 25.33
C ARG A 468 10.42 0.20 24.86
N LEU A 469 9.77 1.37 24.86
CA LEU A 469 8.38 1.50 24.42
C LEU A 469 8.19 1.14 22.94
N LEU A 470 9.12 1.51 22.06
CA LEU A 470 9.07 1.13 20.64
C LEU A 470 9.19 -0.40 20.45
N ILE A 471 10.07 -1.06 21.23
CA ILE A 471 10.19 -2.52 21.24
C ILE A 471 8.89 -3.17 21.74
N GLU A 472 8.36 -2.71 22.87
CA GLU A 472 7.11 -3.22 23.44
C GLU A 472 5.92 -3.06 22.48
N ILE A 473 5.83 -1.93 21.75
CA ILE A 473 4.79 -1.72 20.73
C ILE A 473 4.93 -2.74 19.59
N GLN A 474 6.15 -2.95 19.08
CA GLN A 474 6.42 -3.93 18.03
C GLN A 474 5.97 -5.35 18.44
N GLU A 475 6.35 -5.77 19.63
CA GLU A 475 6.00 -7.08 20.19
C GLU A 475 4.50 -7.21 20.48
N ASN A 476 3.87 -6.15 21.01
CA ASN A 476 2.44 -6.15 21.30
C ASN A 476 1.60 -6.29 20.03
N LEU A 477 1.98 -5.60 18.93
CA LEU A 477 1.30 -5.73 17.65
C LEU A 477 1.43 -7.14 17.09
N TYR A 478 2.62 -7.74 17.14
CA TYR A 478 2.83 -9.12 16.71
C TYR A 478 1.98 -10.10 17.54
N ARG A 479 2.00 -9.97 18.86
CA ARG A 479 1.24 -10.85 19.77
C ARG A 479 -0.27 -10.73 19.55
N LYS A 480 -0.80 -9.51 19.35
CA LYS A 480 -2.21 -9.31 19.02
C LYS A 480 -2.60 -10.01 17.71
N ALA A 481 -1.80 -9.84 16.67
CA ALA A 481 -2.04 -10.48 15.37
C ALA A 481 -1.89 -12.01 15.45
N LEU A 482 -0.94 -12.52 16.22
CA LEU A 482 -0.75 -13.96 16.45
C LEU A 482 -1.95 -14.58 17.17
N ASN A 483 -2.36 -13.97 18.28
CA ASN A 483 -3.55 -14.44 19.02
C ASN A 483 -4.81 -14.41 18.16
N PHE A 484 -4.95 -13.38 17.32
CA PHE A 484 -6.08 -13.31 16.38
C PHE A 484 -6.02 -14.45 15.37
N ARG A 485 -4.87 -14.70 14.73
CA ARG A 485 -4.70 -15.81 13.78
C ARG A 485 -5.00 -17.15 14.43
N GLU A 486 -4.44 -17.44 15.61
CA GLU A 486 -4.62 -18.69 16.31
C GLU A 486 -6.08 -18.92 16.72
N SER A 487 -6.74 -17.91 17.28
CA SER A 487 -8.15 -17.97 17.64
C SER A 487 -9.09 -18.14 16.44
N ASN A 488 -8.65 -17.72 15.24
CA ASN A 488 -9.39 -17.82 13.99
C ASN A 488 -8.80 -18.87 13.03
N THR A 489 -8.05 -19.85 13.54
CA THR A 489 -7.63 -21.05 12.83
C THR A 489 -8.41 -22.21 13.39
N THR A 490 -9.31 -22.80 12.60
CA THR A 490 -10.23 -23.85 13.04
C THR A 490 -10.06 -25.09 12.18
N GLN A 491 -10.17 -26.26 12.78
CA GLN A 491 -10.17 -27.53 12.07
C GLN A 491 -11.63 -27.93 11.74
N ALA A 492 -11.84 -28.44 10.53
CA ALA A 492 -13.11 -29.04 10.11
C ALA A 492 -12.89 -30.47 9.63
N ASP A 493 -13.75 -31.39 10.06
CA ASP A 493 -13.73 -32.80 9.71
C ASP A 493 -14.89 -33.20 8.80
N THR A 494 -15.92 -32.36 8.70
CA THR A 494 -17.09 -32.56 7.85
C THR A 494 -17.34 -31.35 6.95
N TRP A 495 -18.10 -31.60 5.87
CA TRP A 495 -18.49 -30.52 4.94
C TRP A 495 -19.36 -29.45 5.63
N ASP A 496 -20.31 -29.86 6.46
CA ASP A 496 -21.23 -28.94 7.12
C ASP A 496 -20.48 -28.04 8.12
N GLU A 497 -19.56 -28.60 8.92
CA GLU A 497 -18.66 -27.81 9.78
C GLU A 497 -17.81 -26.83 9.00
N PHE A 498 -17.26 -27.27 7.86
CA PHE A 498 -16.43 -26.42 7.00
C PHE A 498 -17.19 -25.21 6.47
N VAL A 499 -18.43 -25.44 5.98
CA VAL A 499 -19.28 -24.36 5.49
C VAL A 499 -19.71 -23.43 6.61
N ASP A 500 -20.11 -23.98 7.76
CA ASP A 500 -20.52 -23.20 8.93
C ASP A 500 -19.41 -22.27 9.43
N ILE A 501 -18.16 -22.78 9.52
CA ILE A 501 -17.00 -21.97 9.91
C ILE A 501 -16.77 -20.83 8.90
N LEU A 502 -16.83 -21.12 7.60
CA LEU A 502 -16.60 -20.10 6.56
C LEU A 502 -17.68 -19.01 6.53
N ASP A 503 -18.92 -19.35 6.85
CA ASP A 503 -20.05 -18.43 6.79
C ASP A 503 -20.21 -17.60 8.05
N ASN A 504 -19.96 -18.17 9.22
CA ASN A 504 -20.24 -17.53 10.50
C ASN A 504 -19.00 -16.98 11.21
N LYS A 505 -17.83 -17.63 11.07
CA LYS A 505 -16.61 -17.23 11.76
C LYS A 505 -15.55 -16.65 10.83
N GLY A 506 -15.40 -17.22 9.64
CA GLY A 506 -14.26 -16.97 8.76
C GLY A 506 -12.94 -17.52 9.31
N GLY A 507 -11.84 -16.96 8.87
CA GLY A 507 -10.50 -17.36 9.30
C GLY A 507 -9.89 -18.46 8.43
N PHE A 508 -8.84 -19.10 8.96
CA PHE A 508 -8.22 -20.26 8.35
C PHE A 508 -8.96 -21.52 8.76
N VAL A 509 -9.29 -22.37 7.79
CA VAL A 509 -9.91 -23.68 8.03
C VAL A 509 -8.95 -24.78 7.60
N LEU A 510 -8.52 -25.60 8.55
CA LEU A 510 -7.69 -26.78 8.31
C LEU A 510 -8.60 -27.97 8.00
N ALA A 511 -8.58 -28.44 6.77
CA ALA A 511 -9.44 -29.53 6.33
C ALA A 511 -8.72 -30.48 5.37
N HIS A 512 -9.14 -31.73 5.33
CA HIS A 512 -8.63 -32.74 4.42
C HIS A 512 -9.12 -32.52 2.99
N TRP A 513 -8.19 -32.66 2.02
CA TRP A 513 -8.42 -32.54 0.59
C TRP A 513 -7.75 -33.70 -0.15
N ASP A 514 -8.41 -34.24 -1.16
CA ASP A 514 -7.98 -35.43 -1.92
C ASP A 514 -6.89 -35.16 -2.98
N ALA A 515 -6.30 -33.98 -2.96
CA ALA A 515 -5.26 -33.51 -3.87
C ALA A 515 -5.68 -33.45 -5.36
N THR A 516 -6.99 -33.45 -5.64
CA THR A 516 -7.49 -33.35 -7.03
C THR A 516 -7.93 -31.92 -7.39
N PRO A 517 -7.59 -31.44 -8.63
CA PRO A 517 -8.01 -30.14 -9.11
C PRO A 517 -9.53 -29.97 -9.15
N GLU A 518 -10.24 -31.03 -9.52
CA GLU A 518 -11.70 -31.03 -9.64
C GLU A 518 -12.39 -30.74 -8.30
N THR A 519 -11.90 -31.37 -7.24
CA THR A 519 -12.42 -31.14 -5.88
C THR A 519 -12.12 -29.74 -5.39
N GLU A 520 -10.91 -29.23 -5.66
CA GLU A 520 -10.52 -27.85 -5.32
C GLU A 520 -11.45 -26.83 -5.99
N GLU A 521 -11.70 -26.97 -7.29
CA GLU A 521 -12.56 -26.04 -8.04
C GLU A 521 -14.01 -26.10 -7.55
N LYS A 522 -14.54 -27.30 -7.22
CA LYS A 522 -15.89 -27.44 -6.65
C LYS A 522 -16.04 -26.76 -5.28
N ILE A 523 -15.07 -26.93 -4.40
CA ILE A 523 -15.07 -26.25 -3.11
C ILE A 523 -15.08 -24.73 -3.32
N LYS A 524 -14.26 -24.22 -4.22
CA LYS A 524 -14.17 -22.78 -4.58
C LYS A 524 -15.48 -22.26 -5.18
N GLU A 525 -16.10 -22.99 -6.09
CA GLU A 525 -17.40 -22.63 -6.67
C GLU A 525 -18.48 -22.46 -5.60
N LEU A 526 -18.59 -23.42 -4.68
CA LEU A 526 -19.64 -23.49 -3.66
C LEU A 526 -19.45 -22.49 -2.51
N THR A 527 -18.19 -22.28 -2.07
CA THR A 527 -17.92 -21.57 -0.81
C THR A 527 -17.18 -20.24 -0.99
N LYS A 528 -16.60 -20.01 -2.16
CA LYS A 528 -15.65 -18.92 -2.47
C LYS A 528 -14.34 -19.02 -1.65
N ALA A 529 -14.13 -20.09 -0.90
CA ALA A 529 -12.85 -20.37 -0.26
C ALA A 529 -11.91 -21.08 -1.23
N THR A 530 -10.63 -20.75 -1.15
CA THR A 530 -9.56 -21.38 -1.93
C THR A 530 -8.57 -22.07 -0.99
N ILE A 531 -7.80 -23.02 -1.50
CA ILE A 531 -6.64 -23.56 -0.80
C ILE A 531 -5.59 -22.45 -0.74
N ARG A 532 -5.36 -21.93 0.46
CA ARG A 532 -4.34 -20.88 0.65
C ARG A 532 -2.93 -21.42 0.55
N CYS A 533 -2.70 -22.51 1.27
CA CYS A 533 -1.45 -23.25 1.15
C CYS A 533 -1.59 -24.68 1.69
N ILE A 534 -0.68 -25.52 1.27
CA ILE A 534 -0.32 -26.79 1.89
C ILE A 534 0.83 -26.47 2.85
N PRO A 535 0.62 -26.46 4.19
CA PRO A 535 1.64 -26.02 5.14
C PRO A 535 2.92 -26.83 5.04
N LEU A 536 4.10 -26.18 5.04
CA LEU A 536 5.40 -26.87 4.98
C LEU A 536 5.70 -27.68 6.25
N GLU A 537 5.27 -27.20 7.40
CA GLU A 537 5.49 -27.85 8.70
C GLU A 537 4.37 -28.81 9.09
N ASN A 538 3.54 -29.21 8.12
CA ASN A 538 2.36 -30.03 8.41
C ASN A 538 2.73 -31.48 8.74
N LYS A 539 2.21 -31.97 9.87
CA LYS A 539 2.24 -33.41 10.15
C LYS A 539 1.30 -34.11 9.18
N LYS A 540 1.84 -35.06 8.42
CA LYS A 540 0.98 -35.94 7.62
C LYS A 540 0.09 -36.75 8.56
N VAL A 541 -1.21 -36.56 8.41
CA VAL A 541 -2.24 -37.25 9.15
C VAL A 541 -3.24 -37.75 8.12
N ASP A 542 -3.42 -39.06 8.06
CA ASP A 542 -4.40 -39.68 7.18
C ASP A 542 -5.83 -39.29 7.60
N GLY A 543 -6.66 -39.03 6.61
CA GLY A 543 -8.03 -38.65 6.79
C GLY A 543 -8.85 -38.79 5.52
N VAL A 544 -9.99 -38.13 5.49
CA VAL A 544 -10.94 -38.20 4.38
C VAL A 544 -11.24 -36.78 3.91
N CYS A 545 -11.16 -36.56 2.61
CA CYS A 545 -11.52 -35.29 2.00
C CYS A 545 -12.94 -34.87 2.40
N ILE A 546 -13.07 -33.67 2.95
CA ILE A 546 -14.35 -33.14 3.47
C ILE A 546 -15.46 -33.06 2.42
N PHE A 547 -15.10 -32.97 1.13
CA PHE A 547 -16.05 -32.84 0.03
C PHE A 547 -16.26 -34.15 -0.73
N SER A 548 -15.19 -34.81 -1.16
CA SER A 548 -15.29 -35.98 -2.04
C SER A 548 -15.43 -37.31 -1.29
N GLY A 549 -15.12 -37.35 0.01
CA GLY A 549 -15.06 -38.58 0.79
C GLY A 549 -13.88 -39.52 0.45
N LYS A 550 -12.95 -39.09 -0.43
CA LYS A 550 -11.77 -39.89 -0.80
C LYS A 550 -10.66 -39.78 0.25
N PRO A 551 -9.71 -40.72 0.28
CA PRO A 551 -8.56 -40.64 1.19
C PRO A 551 -7.75 -39.37 0.98
N SER A 552 -7.20 -38.84 2.06
CA SER A 552 -6.31 -37.67 2.09
C SER A 552 -5.21 -37.93 3.11
N SER A 553 -3.97 -37.55 2.77
CA SER A 553 -2.79 -37.76 3.61
C SER A 553 -2.43 -36.57 4.49
N GLN A 554 -3.11 -35.43 4.33
CA GLN A 554 -2.83 -34.22 5.10
C GLN A 554 -3.98 -33.21 5.02
N ARG A 555 -4.05 -32.33 6.00
CA ARG A 555 -4.91 -31.15 5.94
C ARG A 555 -4.24 -30.03 5.19
N VAL A 556 -5.02 -29.22 4.50
CA VAL A 556 -4.58 -27.99 3.86
C VAL A 556 -5.33 -26.79 4.45
N VAL A 557 -4.83 -25.60 4.22
CA VAL A 557 -5.43 -24.37 4.74
C VAL A 557 -6.37 -23.79 3.70
N PHE A 558 -7.66 -23.71 4.05
CA PHE A 558 -8.67 -22.99 3.26
C PHE A 558 -8.99 -21.65 3.91
N ALA A 559 -9.32 -20.64 3.08
CA ALA A 559 -9.95 -19.40 3.51
C ALA A 559 -10.56 -18.65 2.32
N ARG A 560 -11.51 -17.77 2.60
CA ARG A 560 -11.84 -16.70 1.65
C ARG A 560 -10.70 -15.69 1.64
N ALA A 561 -10.41 -15.08 0.49
CA ALA A 561 -9.22 -14.25 0.32
C ALA A 561 -9.51 -12.93 -0.42
N TYR A 562 -8.56 -12.01 -0.34
CA TYR A 562 -8.53 -10.75 -1.08
C TYR A 562 -8.05 -10.92 -2.52
#